data_0092b6ded7762fcb587e741fd3887c1f
#
_entry.id   0092b6ded7762fcb587e741fd3887c1f
#
_cell.length_a   1.000
_cell.length_b   1.000
_cell.length_c   1.000
_cell.angle_alpha   90.00
_cell.angle_beta   90.00
_cell.angle_gamma   90.00
#
_symmetry.space_group_name_H-M   'P 1'
#
loop_
_entity.id
_entity.type
_entity.pdbx_description
1 polymer ?
#
loop_
_entity_poly.entity_id
_entity_poly.type
_entity_poly.pdbx_seq_one_letter_code
_entity_poly.pdbx_strand_id
1 'polypeptide(L)'
;MSNKKLVDLEGKLSFDFSFSYPASISNDTIEVTIKSKLSKGLQVECIHNYDPVYFDKNGFLCQTLKATYEKVTGMDGTPVTTTGGTYAKIMPNIVPFGPSFPGQKGIGHNPNEWMDRSDLILNAKIYALSIVRLANAEND
;
A
#
# COMPACT_ATOMS: atom_id res chain seq x y z
N MET A 1 7.77 1.32 -10.00
CA MET A 1 9.00 1.64 -10.75
C MET A 1 9.87 2.53 -9.90
N SER A 2 11.12 2.18 -9.74
CA SER A 2 12.06 2.99 -8.96
C SER A 2 12.44 4.25 -9.74
N ASN A 3 12.27 5.42 -9.13
CA ASN A 3 12.84 6.64 -9.66
C ASN A 3 14.35 6.57 -9.47
N LYS A 4 15.08 6.57 -10.57
CA LYS A 4 16.54 6.61 -10.57
C LYS A 4 16.97 8.07 -10.65
N LYS A 5 17.60 8.57 -9.61
CA LYS A 5 18.24 9.88 -9.64
C LYS A 5 19.76 9.67 -9.55
N LEU A 6 20.49 10.10 -10.55
CA LEU A 6 21.95 10.16 -10.51
C LEU A 6 22.33 11.58 -10.09
N VAL A 7 23.02 11.70 -8.98
CA VAL A 7 23.50 12.99 -8.48
C VAL A 7 25.02 12.91 -8.33
N ASP A 8 25.74 13.85 -8.93
CA ASP A 8 27.18 14.03 -8.69
C ASP A 8 27.33 14.99 -7.51
N LEU A 9 27.88 14.49 -6.41
CA LEU A 9 28.18 15.26 -5.21
C LEU A 9 29.67 15.13 -4.92
N GLU A 10 30.45 16.17 -5.20
CA GLU A 10 31.88 16.24 -4.89
C GLU A 10 32.73 15.10 -5.50
N GLY A 11 32.45 14.72 -6.75
CA GLY A 11 33.16 13.66 -7.45
C GLY A 11 32.72 12.25 -7.06
N LYS A 12 31.62 12.10 -6.28
CA LYS A 12 30.97 10.82 -5.99
C LYS A 12 29.69 10.68 -6.81
N LEU A 13 29.48 9.50 -7.36
CA LEU A 13 28.22 9.12 -7.99
C LEU A 13 27.30 8.52 -6.93
N SER A 14 26.15 9.15 -6.73
CA SER A 14 25.06 8.61 -5.92
C SER A 14 23.93 8.10 -6.79
N PHE A 15 23.35 6.98 -6.38
CA PHE A 15 22.26 6.35 -7.09
C PHE A 15 21.17 5.96 -6.10
N ASP A 16 20.02 6.62 -6.19
CA ASP A 16 18.86 6.33 -5.35
C ASP A 16 17.94 5.33 -6.04
N PHE A 17 17.49 4.33 -5.30
CA PHE A 17 16.48 3.41 -5.76
C PHE A 17 15.48 3.09 -4.64
N SER A 18 14.26 2.81 -5.03
CA SER A 18 13.22 2.38 -4.11
C SER A 18 12.56 1.09 -4.59
N PHE A 19 12.18 0.25 -3.67
CA PHE A 19 11.50 -1.00 -3.95
C PHE A 19 10.53 -1.35 -2.84
N SER A 20 9.54 -2.19 -3.17
CA SER A 20 8.63 -2.77 -2.18
C SER A 20 9.03 -4.22 -1.95
N TYR A 21 8.88 -4.68 -0.73
CA TYR A 21 9.20 -6.05 -0.33
C TYR A 21 8.04 -6.66 0.46
N PRO A 22 7.91 -8.01 0.45
CA PRO A 22 6.83 -8.69 1.18
C PRO A 22 7.08 -8.69 2.68
N ALA A 23 6.02 -8.82 3.48
CA ALA A 23 6.09 -8.87 4.93
C ALA A 23 6.88 -10.08 5.50
N SER A 24 7.19 -11.05 4.66
CA SER A 24 8.02 -12.22 5.03
C SER A 24 9.53 -11.94 5.07
N ILE A 25 9.97 -10.75 4.65
CA ILE A 25 11.38 -10.36 4.60
C ILE A 25 11.55 -9.10 5.44
N SER A 26 12.58 -9.05 6.31
CA SER A 26 12.90 -7.86 7.08
C SER A 26 13.82 -6.91 6.30
N ASN A 27 13.77 -5.62 6.63
CA ASN A 27 14.69 -4.61 6.09
C ASN A 27 16.15 -5.00 6.35
N ASP A 28 16.47 -5.49 7.54
CA ASP A 28 17.85 -5.89 7.91
C ASP A 28 18.37 -6.99 6.98
N THR A 29 17.53 -8.00 6.67
CA THR A 29 17.89 -9.05 5.72
C THR A 29 18.20 -8.49 4.35
N ILE A 30 17.42 -7.50 3.89
CA ILE A 30 17.63 -6.85 2.61
C ILE A 30 18.94 -6.07 2.61
N GLU A 31 19.20 -5.26 3.64
CA GLU A 31 20.44 -4.50 3.77
C GLU A 31 21.67 -5.40 3.78
N VAL A 32 21.66 -6.45 4.59
CA VAL A 32 22.76 -7.42 4.65
C VAL A 32 22.97 -8.07 3.28
N THR A 33 21.89 -8.44 2.61
CA THR A 33 21.97 -9.06 1.29
C THR A 33 22.56 -8.10 0.25
N ILE A 34 22.11 -6.86 0.22
CA ILE A 34 22.64 -5.85 -0.70
C ILE A 34 24.13 -5.61 -0.41
N LYS A 35 24.47 -5.35 0.86
CA LYS A 35 25.87 -5.12 1.27
C LYS A 35 26.79 -6.28 0.88
N SER A 36 26.33 -7.52 1.00
CA SER A 36 27.10 -8.72 0.62
C SER A 36 27.35 -8.86 -0.89
N LYS A 37 26.54 -8.20 -1.72
CA LYS A 37 26.65 -8.24 -3.19
C LYS A 37 27.34 -7.03 -3.80
N LEU A 38 27.61 -6.01 -3.01
CA LEU A 38 28.30 -4.82 -3.48
C LEU A 38 29.78 -5.10 -3.77
N SER A 39 30.26 -4.56 -4.88
CA SER A 39 31.67 -4.57 -5.21
C SER A 39 32.47 -3.67 -4.27
N LYS A 40 33.77 -3.95 -4.11
CA LYS A 40 34.67 -3.14 -3.30
C LYS A 40 34.63 -1.66 -3.73
N GLY A 41 34.46 -0.78 -2.76
CA GLY A 41 34.40 0.66 -3.00
C GLY A 41 32.97 1.22 -3.16
N LEU A 42 31.96 0.37 -3.24
CA LEU A 42 30.56 0.80 -3.20
C LEU A 42 30.01 0.77 -1.77
N GLN A 43 29.16 1.73 -1.45
CA GLN A 43 28.45 1.80 -0.17
C GLN A 43 26.95 1.86 -0.43
N VAL A 44 26.15 1.33 0.48
CA VAL A 44 24.70 1.46 0.48
C VAL A 44 24.25 1.98 1.83
N GLU A 45 23.32 2.90 1.80
CA GLU A 45 22.67 3.48 2.95
C GLU A 45 21.16 3.37 2.78
N CYS A 46 20.46 2.96 3.82
CA CYS A 46 19.00 3.00 3.86
C CYS A 46 18.57 4.40 4.29
N ILE A 47 18.01 5.17 3.35
CA ILE A 47 17.56 6.55 3.62
C ILE A 47 16.23 6.52 4.37
N HIS A 48 15.30 5.67 3.92
CA HIS A 48 13.98 5.50 4.52
C HIS A 48 13.54 4.04 4.42
N ASN A 49 12.95 3.54 5.50
CA ASN A 49 12.25 2.25 5.51
C ASN A 49 10.86 2.43 6.11
N TYR A 50 9.89 1.84 5.44
CA TYR A 50 8.54 1.65 5.96
C TYR A 50 8.20 0.16 5.84
N ASP A 51 7.91 -0.46 6.96
CA ASP A 51 7.56 -1.86 6.97
C ASP A 51 6.30 -2.14 6.14
N PRO A 52 6.21 -3.33 5.53
CA PRO A 52 5.02 -3.75 4.84
C PRO A 52 3.80 -3.74 5.78
N VAL A 53 2.69 -3.20 5.30
CA VAL A 53 1.41 -3.28 6.01
C VAL A 53 0.86 -4.69 5.84
N TYR A 54 0.61 -5.37 6.95
CA TYR A 54 0.05 -6.71 7.00
C TYR A 54 -1.11 -6.76 7.98
N PHE A 55 -2.23 -7.29 7.52
CA PHE A 55 -3.41 -7.56 8.34
C PHE A 55 -3.89 -8.99 8.14
N ASP A 56 -4.41 -9.58 9.20
CA ASP A 56 -5.10 -10.85 9.08
C ASP A 56 -6.38 -10.66 8.24
N LYS A 57 -6.39 -11.27 7.05
CA LYS A 57 -7.53 -11.23 6.15
C LYS A 57 -8.80 -11.86 6.75
N ASN A 58 -8.66 -12.74 7.74
CA ASN A 58 -9.77 -13.38 8.45
C ASN A 58 -10.18 -12.59 9.71
N GLY A 59 -9.42 -11.57 10.08
CA GLY A 59 -9.74 -10.71 11.21
C GLY A 59 -10.99 -9.88 10.97
N PHE A 60 -11.66 -9.50 12.06
CA PHE A 60 -12.94 -8.80 12.08
C PHE A 60 -12.96 -7.57 11.14
N LEU A 61 -11.94 -6.74 11.18
CA LEU A 61 -11.87 -5.53 10.36
C LEU A 61 -11.89 -5.86 8.86
N CYS A 62 -11.02 -6.77 8.41
CA CYS A 62 -10.94 -7.17 7.01
C CYS A 62 -12.23 -7.86 6.54
N GLN A 63 -12.83 -8.71 7.36
CA GLN A 63 -14.07 -9.41 7.03
C GLN A 63 -15.27 -8.45 6.98
N THR A 64 -15.34 -7.47 7.88
CA THR A 64 -16.40 -6.44 7.85
C THR A 64 -16.30 -5.57 6.60
N LEU A 65 -15.10 -5.14 6.23
CA LEU A 65 -14.87 -4.36 5.01
C LEU A 65 -15.21 -5.18 3.75
N LYS A 66 -14.75 -6.43 3.69
CA LYS A 66 -15.08 -7.36 2.60
C LYS A 66 -16.60 -7.52 2.46
N ALA A 67 -17.28 -7.91 3.51
CA ALA A 67 -18.74 -8.13 3.48
C ALA A 67 -19.53 -6.86 3.15
N THR A 68 -18.99 -5.69 3.51
CA THR A 68 -19.60 -4.41 3.17
C THR A 68 -19.44 -4.11 1.68
N TYR A 69 -18.25 -4.30 1.14
CA TYR A 69 -17.98 -4.13 -0.28
C TYR A 69 -18.87 -5.06 -1.13
N GLU A 70 -18.89 -6.35 -0.81
CA GLU A 70 -19.70 -7.35 -1.51
C GLU A 70 -21.20 -7.02 -1.46
N LYS A 71 -21.69 -6.58 -0.29
CA LYS A 71 -23.10 -6.19 -0.13
C LYS A 71 -23.50 -5.01 -1.00
N VAL A 72 -22.63 -4.02 -1.13
CA VAL A 72 -22.94 -2.77 -1.85
C VAL A 72 -22.70 -2.90 -3.35
N THR A 73 -21.70 -3.65 -3.77
CA THR A 73 -21.28 -3.74 -5.17
C THR A 73 -21.75 -5.00 -5.88
N GLY A 74 -22.01 -6.08 -5.16
CA GLY A 74 -22.20 -7.41 -5.73
C GLY A 74 -20.92 -8.05 -6.29
N MET A 75 -19.77 -7.41 -6.13
CA MET A 75 -18.46 -7.87 -6.63
C MET A 75 -17.69 -8.59 -5.53
N ASP A 76 -16.71 -9.41 -5.92
CA ASP A 76 -15.79 -10.09 -4.98
C ASP A 76 -14.98 -9.07 -4.18
N GLY A 77 -15.11 -9.10 -2.85
CA GLY A 77 -14.42 -8.26 -1.89
C GLY A 77 -13.17 -8.89 -1.28
N THR A 78 -12.64 -9.96 -1.86
CA THR A 78 -11.45 -10.62 -1.33
C THR A 78 -10.27 -9.63 -1.24
N PRO A 79 -9.65 -9.48 -0.04
CA PRO A 79 -8.51 -8.58 0.12
C PRO A 79 -7.36 -8.94 -0.82
N VAL A 80 -6.78 -7.92 -1.44
CA VAL A 80 -5.65 -8.06 -2.36
C VAL A 80 -4.43 -7.33 -1.81
N THR A 81 -3.25 -7.66 -2.31
CA THR A 81 -2.03 -6.94 -2.01
C THR A 81 -1.78 -5.84 -3.05
N THR A 82 -1.17 -4.75 -2.60
CA THR A 82 -0.73 -3.66 -3.47
C THR A 82 0.73 -3.32 -3.19
N THR A 83 1.43 -2.83 -4.19
CA THR A 83 2.79 -2.27 -4.06
C THR A 83 2.79 -0.78 -3.73
N GLY A 84 1.61 -0.15 -3.74
CA GLY A 84 1.45 1.27 -3.43
C GLY A 84 1.78 1.59 -1.97
N GLY A 85 2.33 2.79 -1.73
CA GLY A 85 2.49 3.33 -0.40
C GLY A 85 1.21 4.05 0.06
N THR A 86 0.85 3.89 1.33
CA THR A 86 -0.28 4.59 1.95
C THR A 86 0.10 5.06 3.35
N TYR A 87 -0.72 5.92 3.95
CA TYR A 87 -0.56 6.33 5.36
C TYR A 87 -0.59 5.15 6.34
N ALA A 88 -1.15 4.02 5.94
CA ALA A 88 -1.13 2.79 6.75
C ALA A 88 0.29 2.30 7.08
N LYS A 89 1.31 2.74 6.34
CA LYS A 89 2.72 2.41 6.64
C LYS A 89 3.29 3.16 7.84
N ILE A 90 2.68 4.26 8.23
CA ILE A 90 3.17 5.13 9.32
C ILE A 90 2.17 5.28 10.47
N MET A 91 0.98 4.73 10.34
CA MET A 91 -0.06 4.79 11.35
C MET A 91 -0.48 3.38 11.77
N PRO A 92 -0.58 3.09 13.07
CA PRO A 92 -0.99 1.76 13.54
C PRO A 92 -2.47 1.48 13.23
N ASN A 93 -2.79 0.22 13.06
CA ASN A 93 -4.17 -0.28 12.93
C ASN A 93 -4.99 0.33 11.77
N ILE A 94 -4.35 0.71 10.68
CA ILE A 94 -5.01 1.24 9.49
C ILE A 94 -4.92 0.24 8.33
N VAL A 95 -6.06 -0.27 7.92
CA VAL A 95 -6.19 -1.08 6.70
C VAL A 95 -6.43 -0.16 5.50
N PRO A 96 -5.62 -0.21 4.44
CA PRO A 96 -5.91 0.48 3.20
C PRO A 96 -7.20 -0.09 2.58
N PHE A 97 -8.17 0.77 2.27
CA PHE A 97 -9.45 0.36 1.74
C PHE A 97 -10.02 1.34 0.71
N GLY A 98 -10.49 0.84 -0.42
CA GLY A 98 -11.01 1.64 -1.54
C GLY A 98 -9.91 2.36 -2.30
N PRO A 99 -10.19 3.40 -3.11
CA PRO A 99 -11.47 3.74 -3.75
C PRO A 99 -11.60 3.20 -5.19
N SER A 100 -10.62 2.44 -5.71
CA SER A 100 -10.61 1.99 -7.11
C SER A 100 -11.43 0.71 -7.30
N PHE A 101 -12.16 0.67 -8.41
CA PHE A 101 -12.93 -0.50 -8.84
C PHE A 101 -12.18 -1.29 -9.93
N PRO A 102 -12.60 -2.54 -10.22
CA PRO A 102 -12.06 -3.31 -11.34
C PRO A 102 -12.07 -2.52 -12.65
N GLY A 103 -10.99 -2.59 -13.40
CA GLY A 103 -10.83 -1.85 -14.67
C GLY A 103 -10.20 -0.46 -14.56
N GLN A 104 -10.05 0.10 -13.37
CA GLN A 104 -9.50 1.44 -13.13
C GLN A 104 -7.99 1.46 -12.83
N LYS A 105 -7.24 0.49 -13.34
CA LYS A 105 -5.77 0.46 -13.16
C LYS A 105 -5.09 1.57 -13.96
N GLY A 106 -4.14 2.26 -13.31
CA GLY A 106 -3.27 3.23 -13.98
C GLY A 106 -3.87 4.62 -14.17
N ILE A 107 -5.04 4.91 -13.59
CA ILE A 107 -5.66 6.24 -13.64
C ILE A 107 -5.02 7.17 -12.61
N GLY A 108 -4.78 6.66 -11.40
CA GLY A 108 -4.21 7.42 -10.30
C GLY A 108 -2.79 7.92 -10.57
N HIS A 109 -2.46 9.11 -10.05
CA HIS A 109 -1.15 9.78 -10.18
C HIS A 109 -0.75 10.16 -11.62
N ASN A 110 -1.71 10.28 -12.52
CA ASN A 110 -1.49 10.68 -13.90
C ASN A 110 -2.17 12.01 -14.22
N PRO A 111 -1.69 12.75 -15.23
CA PRO A 111 -2.43 13.89 -15.75
C PRO A 111 -3.86 13.49 -16.15
N ASN A 112 -4.83 14.34 -15.85
CA ASN A 112 -6.25 14.10 -16.11
C ASN A 112 -6.82 12.89 -15.35
N GLU A 113 -6.35 12.64 -14.14
CA GLU A 113 -6.94 11.64 -13.24
C GLU A 113 -8.45 11.91 -13.09
N TRP A 114 -9.24 10.89 -13.17
CA TRP A 114 -10.70 10.98 -13.13
C TRP A 114 -11.32 9.83 -12.32
N MET A 115 -12.54 10.02 -11.91
CA MET A 115 -13.39 9.00 -11.32
C MET A 115 -14.81 9.16 -11.84
N ASP A 116 -15.48 8.07 -12.16
CA ASP A 116 -16.89 8.09 -12.54
C ASP A 116 -17.75 8.57 -11.37
N ARG A 117 -18.76 9.39 -11.68
CA ARG A 117 -19.71 9.88 -10.67
C ARG A 117 -20.45 8.73 -9.97
N SER A 118 -20.79 7.68 -10.70
CA SER A 118 -21.41 6.47 -10.16
C SER A 118 -20.49 5.80 -9.12
N ASP A 119 -19.20 5.72 -9.40
CA ASP A 119 -18.21 5.12 -8.53
C ASP A 119 -17.97 5.95 -7.27
N LEU A 120 -17.99 7.27 -7.40
CA LEU A 120 -17.93 8.17 -6.25
C LEU A 120 -19.12 7.96 -5.31
N ILE A 121 -20.33 7.84 -5.84
CA ILE A 121 -21.54 7.57 -5.05
C ILE A 121 -21.47 6.18 -4.42
N LEU A 122 -20.99 5.20 -5.17
CA LEU A 122 -20.82 3.83 -4.69
C LEU A 122 -19.81 3.77 -3.53
N ASN A 123 -18.67 4.45 -3.67
CA ASN A 123 -17.68 4.60 -2.60
C ASN A 123 -18.28 5.24 -1.36
N ALA A 124 -19.05 6.32 -1.50
CA ALA A 124 -19.70 6.96 -0.36
C ALA A 124 -20.63 6.00 0.40
N LYS A 125 -21.39 5.15 -0.30
CA LYS A 125 -22.24 4.13 0.30
C LYS A 125 -21.42 3.06 1.03
N ILE A 126 -20.32 2.60 0.42
CA ILE A 126 -19.42 1.61 1.02
C ILE A 126 -18.84 2.17 2.33
N TYR A 127 -18.29 3.38 2.30
CA TYR A 127 -17.69 3.99 3.49
C TYR A 127 -18.72 4.23 4.60
N ALA A 128 -19.89 4.80 4.28
CA ALA A 128 -20.95 5.03 5.25
C ALA A 128 -21.38 3.72 5.94
N LEU A 129 -21.61 2.67 5.17
CA LEU A 129 -22.00 1.37 5.72
C LEU A 129 -20.87 0.71 6.51
N SER A 130 -19.61 0.86 6.07
CA SER A 130 -18.45 0.34 6.80
C SER A 130 -18.31 1.02 8.16
N ILE A 131 -18.42 2.35 8.21
CA ILE A 131 -18.36 3.11 9.47
C ILE A 131 -19.45 2.65 10.44
N VAL A 132 -20.70 2.55 9.98
CA VAL A 132 -21.82 2.11 10.83
C VAL A 132 -21.57 0.69 11.36
N ARG A 133 -21.12 -0.23 10.52
CA ARG A 133 -20.87 -1.61 10.95
C ARG A 133 -19.71 -1.74 11.94
N LEU A 134 -18.63 -1.00 11.71
CA LEU A 134 -17.47 -1.01 12.58
C LEU A 134 -17.77 -0.33 13.91
N ALA A 135 -18.54 0.78 13.90
CA ALA A 135 -18.90 1.49 15.11
C ALA A 135 -19.91 0.76 16.02
N ASN A 136 -20.75 -0.10 15.43
CA ASN A 136 -21.74 -0.89 16.16
C ASN A 136 -21.27 -2.33 16.43
N ALA A 137 -20.03 -2.65 16.10
CA ALA A 137 -19.48 -3.93 16.50
C ALA A 137 -19.29 -3.91 18.01
N GLU A 138 -19.99 -4.76 18.71
CA GLU A 138 -19.69 -5.03 20.12
C GLU A 138 -18.27 -5.59 20.17
N ASN A 139 -17.45 -5.01 21.02
CA ASN A 139 -16.11 -5.52 21.28
C ASN A 139 -16.30 -6.81 22.08
N ASP A 140 -16.38 -7.94 21.36
CA ASP A 140 -16.26 -9.27 21.96
C ASP A 140 -14.80 -9.55 22.37
#